data_b868b9679a98b760c6499f185a128583
#
_entry.id   b868b9679a98b760c6499f185a128583
#
_cell.length_a   1.000
_cell.length_b   1.000
_cell.length_c   1.000
_cell.angle_alpha   90.00
_cell.angle_beta   90.00
_cell.angle_gamma   90.00
#
_symmetry.space_group_name_H-M   'P 1'
#
loop_
_entity.id
_entity.type
_entity.pdbx_description
1 polymer ?
#
loop_
_entity_poly.entity_id
_entity_poly.type
_entity_poly.pdbx_seq_one_letter_code
_entity_poly.pdbx_strand_id
1 'polypeptide(L)'
;VSLPEARSLIDAGKVKSLAIMNDKPSALYPNVPTLKSALGSDWTMAAWRGIVAPKGLPAPIRDKLAESVRKVAASKEYNEFMASRGFGVIYASPDDFSKFMVKSNSELGATMKAVGLVK
;
A
#
# COMPACT_ATOMS: atom_id res chain seq x y z
N VAL A 1 6.36 3.30 9.69
CA VAL A 1 6.67 1.88 9.44
C VAL A 1 5.38 1.15 9.09
N SER A 2 5.45 0.08 8.33
CA SER A 2 4.30 -0.81 8.12
C SER A 2 4.15 -1.78 9.30
N LEU A 3 2.93 -2.26 9.54
CA LEU A 3 2.68 -3.24 10.61
C LEU A 3 3.57 -4.50 10.49
N PRO A 4 3.76 -5.08 9.28
CA PRO A 4 4.68 -6.22 9.11
C PRO A 4 6.12 -5.94 9.52
N GLU A 5 6.63 -4.74 9.29
CA GLU A 5 8.00 -4.35 9.68
C GLU A 5 8.16 -4.25 11.20
N ALA A 6 7.09 -3.88 11.91
CA ALA A 6 7.09 -3.76 13.37
C ALA A 6 6.60 -5.03 14.07
N ARG A 7 6.20 -6.08 13.33
CA ARG A 7 5.50 -7.26 13.86
C ARG A 7 6.22 -7.91 15.04
N SER A 8 7.51 -8.14 14.93
CA SER A 8 8.29 -8.77 16.01
C SER A 8 8.29 -7.95 17.30
N LEU A 9 8.26 -6.62 17.22
CA LEU A 9 8.19 -5.73 18.37
C LEU A 9 6.78 -5.65 18.95
N ILE A 10 5.75 -5.71 18.07
CA ILE A 10 4.34 -5.74 18.49
C ILE A 10 4.06 -7.06 19.23
N ASP A 11 4.43 -8.19 18.64
CA ASP A 11 4.23 -9.53 19.22
C ASP A 11 4.99 -9.70 20.55
N ALA A 12 6.16 -9.07 20.66
CA ALA A 12 6.93 -9.03 21.92
C ALA A 12 6.41 -8.01 22.95
N GLY A 13 5.34 -7.26 22.64
CA GLY A 13 4.79 -6.23 23.51
C GLY A 13 5.68 -5.00 23.72
N LYS A 14 6.74 -4.85 22.92
CA LYS A 14 7.70 -3.73 23.04
C LYS A 14 7.20 -2.43 22.42
N VAL A 15 6.25 -2.52 21.48
CA VAL A 15 5.58 -1.37 20.87
C VAL A 15 4.10 -1.66 20.75
N LYS A 16 3.29 -0.59 20.76
CA LYS A 16 1.84 -0.65 20.58
C LYS A 16 1.47 0.10 19.30
N SER A 17 0.71 -0.56 18.42
CA SER A 17 0.10 0.10 17.27
C SER A 17 -1.06 0.96 17.73
N LEU A 18 -1.02 2.26 17.45
CA LEU A 18 -2.05 3.22 17.88
C LEU A 18 -3.16 3.36 16.84
N ALA A 19 -2.80 3.41 15.56
CA ALA A 19 -3.73 3.48 14.45
C ALA A 19 -3.05 3.05 13.14
N ILE A 20 -3.85 2.67 12.14
CA ILE A 20 -3.40 2.46 10.76
C ILE A 20 -3.95 3.57 9.85
N MET A 21 -3.13 4.00 8.89
CA MET A 21 -3.48 5.07 7.93
C MET A 21 -4.17 4.48 6.70
N ASN A 22 -5.19 3.67 6.92
CA ASN A 22 -5.98 3.03 5.88
C ASN A 22 -7.45 3.43 6.04
N ASP A 23 -8.22 3.38 4.95
CA ASP A 23 -9.67 3.67 4.94
C ASP A 23 -10.48 2.58 5.67
N LYS A 24 -9.94 1.36 5.73
CA LYS A 24 -10.57 0.19 6.36
C LYS A 24 -9.65 -0.44 7.40
N PRO A 25 -10.22 -1.07 8.46
CA PRO A 25 -9.45 -1.87 9.39
C PRO A 25 -8.68 -2.99 8.68
N SER A 26 -7.52 -3.34 9.20
CA SER A 26 -6.76 -4.48 8.70
C SER A 26 -7.35 -5.79 9.21
N ALA A 27 -7.64 -6.73 8.32
CA ALA A 27 -8.06 -8.08 8.72
C ALA A 27 -6.98 -8.83 9.52
N LEU A 28 -5.71 -8.49 9.30
CA LEU A 28 -4.57 -9.11 9.98
C LEU A 28 -4.30 -8.50 11.37
N TYR A 29 -4.80 -7.28 11.62
CA TYR A 29 -4.64 -6.55 12.87
C TYR A 29 -5.98 -5.90 13.28
N PRO A 30 -7.01 -6.70 13.58
CA PRO A 30 -8.39 -6.22 13.76
C PRO A 30 -8.55 -5.28 14.95
N ASN A 31 -7.66 -5.38 15.93
CA ASN A 31 -7.67 -4.54 17.15
C ASN A 31 -6.98 -3.17 16.96
N VAL A 32 -6.38 -2.91 15.79
CA VAL A 32 -5.75 -1.62 15.50
C VAL A 32 -6.76 -0.73 14.77
N PRO A 33 -7.19 0.39 15.35
CA PRO A 33 -8.17 1.27 14.73
C PRO A 33 -7.58 1.96 13.48
N THR A 34 -8.44 2.43 12.60
CA THR A 34 -8.03 3.33 11.52
C THR A 34 -7.74 4.73 12.08
N LEU A 35 -6.95 5.53 11.35
CA LEU A 35 -6.70 6.92 11.72
C LEU A 35 -8.01 7.72 11.79
N LYS A 36 -8.95 7.42 10.91
CA LYS A 36 -10.29 8.02 10.92
C LYS A 36 -11.05 7.72 12.21
N SER A 37 -11.06 6.47 12.65
CA SER A 37 -11.79 6.10 13.89
C SER A 37 -11.08 6.60 15.15
N ALA A 38 -9.75 6.74 15.12
CA ALA A 38 -8.97 7.17 16.29
C ALA A 38 -8.92 8.71 16.45
N LEU A 39 -8.83 9.45 15.35
CA LEU A 39 -8.57 10.91 15.35
C LEU A 39 -9.53 11.71 14.46
N GLY A 40 -10.48 11.09 13.78
CA GLY A 40 -11.39 11.76 12.84
C GLY A 40 -10.72 12.19 11.51
N SER A 41 -9.47 11.81 11.26
CA SER A 41 -8.73 12.18 10.05
C SER A 41 -8.97 11.20 8.91
N ASP A 42 -9.37 11.71 7.75
CA ASP A 42 -9.53 10.93 6.51
C ASP A 42 -8.22 10.71 5.75
N TRP A 43 -7.09 11.17 6.30
CA TRP A 43 -5.80 11.00 5.64
C TRP A 43 -5.38 9.53 5.62
N THR A 44 -4.99 9.07 4.45
CA THR A 44 -4.55 7.68 4.24
C THR A 44 -3.18 7.65 3.59
N MET A 45 -2.36 6.69 4.00
CA MET A 45 -1.07 6.43 3.41
C MET A 45 -0.75 4.94 3.52
N ALA A 46 -0.32 4.34 2.43
CA ALA A 46 0.09 2.94 2.41
C ALA A 46 1.45 2.77 1.74
N ALA A 47 2.20 1.76 2.20
CA ALA A 47 3.35 1.29 1.46
C ALA A 47 2.85 0.53 0.22
N TRP A 48 3.36 0.90 -0.94
CA TRP A 48 2.98 0.29 -2.21
C TRP A 48 4.17 -0.32 -2.93
N ARG A 49 3.90 -1.26 -3.81
CA ARG A 49 4.86 -1.86 -4.74
C ARG A 49 4.23 -1.86 -6.13
N GLY A 50 5.03 -1.64 -7.15
CA GLY A 50 4.55 -1.62 -8.53
C GLY A 50 5.54 -2.27 -9.47
N ILE A 51 5.03 -2.77 -10.58
CA ILE A 51 5.83 -3.24 -11.71
C ILE A 51 5.74 -2.19 -12.80
N VAL A 52 6.87 -1.79 -13.34
CA VAL A 52 6.97 -0.83 -14.42
C VAL A 52 7.62 -1.45 -15.64
N ALA A 53 7.34 -0.88 -16.81
CA ALA A 53 7.92 -1.29 -18.07
C ALA A 53 8.48 -0.05 -18.82
N PRO A 54 9.40 -0.24 -19.77
CA PRO A 54 9.88 0.85 -20.60
C PRO A 54 8.76 1.57 -21.35
N LYS A 55 8.93 2.87 -21.55
CA LYS A 55 8.03 3.68 -22.37
C LYS A 55 7.99 3.12 -23.80
N GLY A 56 6.79 3.03 -24.36
CA GLY A 56 6.61 2.53 -25.73
C GLY A 56 6.48 1.02 -25.84
N LEU A 57 6.32 0.30 -24.74
CA LEU A 57 5.99 -1.13 -24.80
C LEU A 57 4.71 -1.36 -25.63
N PRO A 58 4.73 -2.28 -26.63
CA PRO A 58 3.54 -2.57 -27.44
C PRO A 58 2.34 -2.98 -26.57
N ALA A 59 1.17 -2.44 -26.91
CA ALA A 59 -0.04 -2.67 -26.12
C ALA A 59 -0.36 -4.16 -25.86
N PRO A 60 -0.24 -5.09 -26.84
CA PRO A 60 -0.50 -6.50 -26.58
C PRO A 60 0.43 -7.11 -25.52
N ILE A 61 1.69 -6.68 -25.49
CA ILE A 61 2.65 -7.16 -24.48
C ILE A 61 2.32 -6.57 -23.11
N ARG A 62 2.06 -5.26 -23.05
CA ARG A 62 1.63 -4.58 -21.83
C ARG A 62 0.39 -5.24 -21.23
N ASP A 63 -0.62 -5.50 -22.03
CA ASP A 63 -1.89 -6.04 -21.58
C ASP A 63 -1.73 -7.49 -21.07
N LYS A 64 -0.90 -8.29 -21.74
CA LYS A 64 -0.56 -9.64 -21.31
C LYS A 64 0.18 -9.63 -19.97
N LEU A 65 1.14 -8.73 -19.77
CA LEU A 65 1.86 -8.57 -18.51
C LEU A 65 0.93 -8.12 -17.38
N ALA A 66 0.09 -7.13 -17.63
CA ALA A 66 -0.89 -6.64 -16.67
C ALA A 66 -1.86 -7.75 -16.23
N GLU A 67 -2.35 -8.55 -17.17
CA GLU A 67 -3.21 -9.69 -16.88
C GLU A 67 -2.49 -10.79 -16.08
N SER A 68 -1.22 -11.04 -16.36
CA SER A 68 -0.40 -11.99 -15.60
C SER A 68 -0.22 -11.51 -14.14
N VAL A 69 0.09 -10.23 -13.94
CA VAL A 69 0.20 -9.63 -12.60
C VAL A 69 -1.14 -9.70 -11.86
N ARG A 70 -2.24 -9.40 -12.55
CA ARG A 70 -3.60 -9.50 -11.98
C ARG A 70 -3.89 -10.91 -11.48
N LYS A 71 -3.59 -11.93 -12.30
CA LYS A 71 -3.79 -13.36 -11.93
C LYS A 71 -2.96 -13.75 -10.71
N VAL A 72 -1.69 -13.35 -10.67
CA VAL A 72 -0.82 -13.61 -9.52
C VAL A 72 -1.37 -12.94 -8.27
N ALA A 73 -1.72 -11.65 -8.34
CA ALA A 73 -2.28 -10.92 -7.21
C ALA A 73 -3.60 -11.51 -6.67
N ALA A 74 -4.37 -12.16 -7.55
CA ALA A 74 -5.62 -12.84 -7.19
C ALA A 74 -5.42 -14.30 -6.76
N SER A 75 -4.23 -14.88 -6.93
CA SER A 75 -3.99 -16.29 -6.60
C SER A 75 -4.01 -16.53 -5.09
N LYS A 76 -4.48 -17.69 -4.71
CA LYS A 76 -4.53 -18.14 -3.31
C LYS A 76 -3.13 -18.18 -2.70
N GLU A 77 -2.18 -18.78 -3.41
CA GLU A 77 -0.80 -18.91 -2.95
C GLU A 77 -0.16 -17.55 -2.64
N TYR A 78 -0.32 -16.58 -3.53
CA TYR A 78 0.22 -15.23 -3.31
C TYR A 78 -0.41 -14.56 -2.10
N ASN A 79 -1.73 -14.65 -1.97
CA ASN A 79 -2.45 -14.04 -0.84
C ASN A 79 -2.09 -14.72 0.49
N GLU A 80 -1.98 -16.05 0.53
CA GLU A 80 -1.55 -16.78 1.72
C GLU A 80 -0.09 -16.45 2.10
N PHE A 81 0.81 -16.36 1.11
CA PHE A 81 2.19 -15.95 1.34
C PHE A 81 2.25 -14.54 1.93
N MET A 82 1.53 -13.58 1.34
CA MET A 82 1.52 -12.19 1.82
C MET A 82 0.92 -12.10 3.23
N ALA A 83 -0.18 -12.79 3.48
CA ALA A 83 -0.80 -12.85 4.82
C ALA A 83 0.15 -13.45 5.86
N SER A 84 0.88 -14.52 5.53
CA SER A 84 1.86 -15.12 6.45
C SER A 84 2.98 -14.14 6.85
N ARG A 85 3.27 -13.17 5.99
CA ARG A 85 4.22 -12.09 6.24
C ARG A 85 3.59 -10.85 6.90
N GLY A 86 2.27 -10.87 7.14
CA GLY A 86 1.53 -9.76 7.74
C GLY A 86 1.13 -8.65 6.77
N PHE A 87 1.24 -8.89 5.45
CA PHE A 87 0.82 -7.96 4.42
C PHE A 87 -0.61 -8.25 3.93
N GLY A 88 -1.42 -7.22 3.79
CA GLY A 88 -2.62 -7.27 2.98
C GLY A 88 -2.29 -7.00 1.51
N VAL A 89 -3.11 -7.52 0.60
CA VAL A 89 -2.95 -7.30 -0.84
C VAL A 89 -4.10 -6.43 -1.33
N ILE A 90 -3.74 -5.31 -1.98
CA ILE A 90 -4.66 -4.46 -2.72
C ILE A 90 -4.11 -4.39 -4.14
N TYR A 91 -4.86 -4.92 -5.11
CA TYR A 91 -4.49 -4.82 -6.51
C TYR A 91 -5.03 -3.53 -7.12
N ALA A 92 -4.18 -2.82 -7.86
CA ALA A 92 -4.57 -1.70 -8.70
C ALA A 92 -4.30 -2.05 -10.17
N SER A 93 -5.25 -1.74 -11.05
CA SER A 93 -5.05 -1.84 -12.50
C SER A 93 -3.96 -0.85 -12.97
N PRO A 94 -3.39 -1.02 -14.18
CA PRO A 94 -2.42 -0.06 -14.70
C PRO A 94 -2.92 1.40 -14.67
N ASP A 95 -4.18 1.63 -15.03
CA ASP A 95 -4.78 2.96 -15.04
C ASP A 95 -4.99 3.51 -13.63
N ASP A 96 -5.50 2.70 -12.70
CA ASP A 96 -5.70 3.10 -11.32
C ASP A 96 -4.37 3.34 -10.61
N PHE A 97 -3.36 2.51 -10.89
CA PHE A 97 -2.03 2.70 -10.34
C PHE A 97 -1.36 3.97 -10.89
N SER A 98 -1.54 4.29 -12.17
CA SER A 98 -1.07 5.56 -12.75
C SER A 98 -1.73 6.77 -12.10
N LYS A 99 -3.05 6.76 -11.91
CA LYS A 99 -3.78 7.82 -11.18
C LYS A 99 -3.29 7.96 -9.75
N PHE A 100 -3.10 6.83 -9.06
CA PHE A 100 -2.55 6.82 -7.71
C PHE A 100 -1.16 7.45 -7.65
N MET A 101 -0.25 7.10 -8.58
CA MET A 101 1.10 7.66 -8.61
C MET A 101 1.09 9.17 -8.84
N VAL A 102 0.26 9.67 -9.77
CA VAL A 102 0.14 11.11 -10.04
C VAL A 102 -0.36 11.85 -8.80
N LYS A 103 -1.42 11.33 -8.17
CA LYS A 103 -1.98 11.90 -6.94
C LYS A 103 -0.94 11.91 -5.81
N SER A 104 -0.32 10.77 -5.54
CA SER A 104 0.68 10.63 -4.47
C SER A 104 1.89 11.53 -4.69
N ASN A 105 2.36 11.66 -5.93
CA ASN A 105 3.47 12.58 -6.25
C ASN A 105 3.11 14.05 -5.94
N SER A 106 1.88 14.46 -6.27
CA SER A 106 1.41 15.82 -5.95
C SER A 106 1.31 16.07 -4.44
N GLU A 107 0.65 15.15 -3.73
CA GLU A 107 0.40 15.28 -2.29
C GLU A 107 1.70 15.20 -1.47
N LEU A 108 2.55 14.21 -1.75
CA LEU A 108 3.83 14.06 -1.06
C LEU A 108 4.79 15.20 -1.43
N GLY A 109 4.81 15.64 -2.68
CA GLY A 109 5.60 16.79 -3.11
C GLY A 109 5.22 18.07 -2.37
N ALA A 110 3.92 18.33 -2.21
CA ALA A 110 3.43 19.45 -1.41
C ALA A 110 3.86 19.36 0.06
N THR A 111 3.72 18.16 0.64
CA THR A 111 4.13 17.90 2.02
C THR A 111 5.65 18.09 2.21
N MET A 112 6.47 17.57 1.29
CA MET A 112 7.92 17.73 1.35
C MET A 112 8.35 19.19 1.27
N LYS A 113 7.66 19.99 0.45
CA LYS A 113 7.88 21.46 0.40
C LYS A 113 7.48 22.13 1.71
N ALA A 114 6.33 21.78 2.26
CA ALA A 114 5.83 22.37 3.50
C ALA A 114 6.75 22.13 4.70
N VAL A 115 7.43 20.97 4.74
CA VAL A 115 8.39 20.64 5.81
C VAL A 115 9.85 20.97 5.46
N GLY A 116 10.10 21.63 4.32
CA GLY A 116 11.44 22.13 3.94
C GLY A 116 12.41 21.05 3.42
N LEU A 117 11.91 19.88 3.04
CA LEU A 117 12.75 18.79 2.51
C LEU A 117 13.12 18.99 1.03
N VAL A 118 12.36 19.77 0.29
CA VAL A 118 12.64 20.17 -1.09
C VAL A 118 12.31 21.64 -1.29
N LYS A 119 13.05 22.28 -2.21
CA LYS A 119 12.86 23.68 -2.59
C LYS A 119 11.76 23.84 -3.63
#